data_52783758bfa5ec435b29964ca1c6039a
#
_entry.id   52783758bfa5ec435b29964ca1c6039a
#
_cell.length_a   1.000
_cell.length_b   1.000
_cell.length_c   1.000
_cell.angle_alpha   90.00
_cell.angle_beta   90.00
_cell.angle_gamma   90.00
#
_symmetry.space_group_name_H-M   'P 1'
#
loop_
_entity.id
_entity.type
_entity.pdbx_description
1 polymer ?
#
loop_
_entity_poly.entity_id
_entity_poly.type
_entity_poly.pdbx_seq_one_letter_code
_entity_poly.pdbx_strand_id
1 'polypeptide(L)'
;VPSTHGVVAIYAIVPATNSGMGIDPNYLPTMRRGSSFSGDNGASFLLVEDLFFDTEKHSHVVARTDSDTGLPTHYAIKAHARVISGEMGQKTVTVGGHERFLKVKVPASNIAEILKVVDEEGHQYYEVDYLSQNVVYKDIVNSEAAADGVPSIMKPFVVPRRFVVERERNSTFLQFGFGSDSELTGSSVAEPTNVVLDMFGRDYITDTSFDPSKLLDTDKFGVAPSNTNIDITFRTVTAANANASVG
;
A
#
# COMPACT_ATOMS: atom_id res chain seq x y z
N VAL A 1 13.40 -12.38 -0.22
CA VAL A 1 14.11 -12.22 -1.49
C VAL A 1 14.70 -10.81 -1.54
N PRO A 2 15.97 -10.62 -1.85
CA PRO A 2 16.58 -9.30 -1.91
C PRO A 2 15.91 -8.46 -3.00
N SER A 3 15.67 -7.18 -2.70
CA SER A 3 15.12 -6.21 -3.65
C SER A 3 16.10 -5.06 -3.81
N THR A 4 16.24 -4.55 -5.03
CA THR A 4 17.07 -3.40 -5.34
C THR A 4 16.20 -2.16 -5.47
N HIS A 5 16.65 -1.07 -4.89
CA HIS A 5 16.01 0.24 -5.01
C HIS A 5 16.87 1.15 -5.90
N GLY A 6 16.21 1.96 -6.69
CA GLY A 6 16.87 2.95 -7.54
C GLY A 6 16.04 4.22 -7.66
N VAL A 7 16.67 5.25 -8.22
CA VAL A 7 16.01 6.50 -8.61
C VAL A 7 16.12 6.62 -10.11
N VAL A 8 14.99 6.81 -10.77
CA VAL A 8 14.93 7.00 -12.23
C VAL A 8 14.44 8.40 -12.55
N ALA A 9 14.97 8.94 -13.65
CA ALA A 9 14.48 10.20 -14.23
C ALA A 9 13.35 9.87 -15.21
N ILE A 10 12.17 10.43 -14.99
CA ILE A 10 10.99 10.23 -15.83
C ILE A 10 10.70 11.52 -16.55
N TYR A 11 10.48 11.42 -17.84
CA TYR A 11 10.13 12.54 -18.71
C TYR A 11 8.70 12.39 -19.19
N ALA A 12 7.87 13.44 -19.00
CA ALA A 12 6.54 13.50 -19.56
C ALA A 12 6.48 14.65 -20.57
N ILE A 13 5.87 14.40 -21.73
CA ILE A 13 5.61 15.43 -22.74
C ILE A 13 4.18 15.92 -22.50
N VAL A 14 4.06 17.22 -22.22
CA VAL A 14 2.79 17.88 -21.89
C VAL A 14 2.56 19.06 -22.82
N PRO A 15 1.31 19.38 -23.17
CA PRO A 15 1.03 20.50 -24.05
C PRO A 15 1.37 21.85 -23.41
N ALA A 16 1.69 22.80 -24.27
CA ALA A 16 1.82 24.20 -23.88
C ALA A 16 0.44 24.82 -23.68
N THR A 17 0.39 25.95 -22.97
CA THR A 17 -0.79 26.82 -22.95
C THR A 17 -1.09 27.36 -24.36
N ASN A 18 -2.32 27.80 -24.59
CA ASN A 18 -2.72 28.39 -25.90
C ASN A 18 -1.87 29.57 -26.35
N SER A 19 -1.21 30.24 -25.41
CA SER A 19 -0.26 31.33 -25.70
C SER A 19 1.15 30.83 -26.03
N GLY A 20 1.43 29.54 -25.92
CA GLY A 20 2.77 28.96 -26.03
C GLY A 20 3.69 29.30 -24.86
N MET A 21 3.24 30.05 -23.88
CA MET A 21 4.02 30.47 -22.71
C MET A 21 3.79 29.53 -21.54
N GLY A 22 4.67 28.52 -21.40
CA GLY A 22 4.65 27.57 -20.29
C GLY A 22 3.74 26.37 -20.53
N ILE A 23 3.77 25.45 -19.57
CA ILE A 23 2.99 24.21 -19.55
C ILE A 23 1.55 24.49 -19.15
N ASP A 24 0.58 23.84 -19.79
CA ASP A 24 -0.82 23.89 -19.37
C ASP A 24 -1.01 23.02 -18.13
N PRO A 25 -1.34 23.60 -16.96
CA PRO A 25 -1.45 22.87 -15.70
C PRO A 25 -2.57 21.83 -15.70
N ASN A 26 -3.58 21.96 -16.58
CA ASN A 26 -4.68 21.00 -16.67
C ASN A 26 -4.26 19.65 -17.25
N TYR A 27 -3.10 19.59 -17.92
CA TYR A 27 -2.58 18.38 -18.56
C TYR A 27 -1.37 17.77 -17.82
N LEU A 28 -1.07 18.23 -16.63
CA LEU A 28 -0.01 17.62 -15.82
C LEU A 28 -0.40 16.19 -15.42
N PRO A 29 0.39 15.18 -15.83
CA PRO A 29 0.06 13.80 -15.52
C PRO A 29 0.39 13.42 -14.08
N THR A 30 -0.27 12.38 -13.59
CA THR A 30 0.10 11.69 -12.36
C THR A 30 0.44 10.26 -12.70
N MET A 31 1.61 9.79 -12.28
CA MET A 31 1.99 8.39 -12.40
C MET A 31 1.74 7.70 -11.07
N ARG A 32 0.95 6.62 -11.10
CA ARG A 32 0.52 5.92 -9.89
C ARG A 32 1.58 4.95 -9.38
N ARG A 33 1.66 4.79 -8.07
CA ARG A 33 2.39 3.71 -7.40
C ARG A 33 2.07 2.36 -8.06
N GLY A 34 3.09 1.52 -8.25
CA GLY A 34 2.96 0.22 -8.92
C GLY A 34 3.04 0.30 -10.45
N SER A 35 3.19 1.48 -11.07
CA SER A 35 3.53 1.57 -12.49
C SER A 35 4.84 0.84 -12.76
N SER A 36 4.85 0.02 -13.82
CA SER A 36 5.99 -0.84 -14.15
C SER A 36 6.89 -0.20 -15.20
N PHE A 37 8.18 -0.43 -15.03
CA PHE A 37 9.25 -0.04 -15.97
C PHE A 37 10.06 -1.27 -16.33
N SER A 38 10.45 -1.39 -17.59
CA SER A 38 11.36 -2.40 -18.08
C SER A 38 12.71 -1.78 -18.41
N GLY A 39 13.77 -2.35 -17.87
CA GLY A 39 15.14 -2.02 -18.29
C GLY A 39 15.52 -2.77 -19.58
N ASP A 40 16.55 -2.30 -20.26
CA ASP A 40 17.06 -2.90 -21.52
C ASP A 40 17.55 -4.35 -21.34
N ASN A 41 17.94 -4.70 -20.12
CA ASN A 41 18.31 -6.07 -19.73
C ASN A 41 17.13 -6.97 -19.35
N GLY A 42 15.89 -6.51 -19.54
CA GLY A 42 14.66 -7.23 -19.16
C GLY A 42 14.35 -7.20 -17.66
N ALA A 43 15.10 -6.44 -16.86
CA ALA A 43 14.75 -6.24 -15.45
C ALA A 43 13.52 -5.36 -15.31
N SER A 44 12.58 -5.78 -14.46
CA SER A 44 11.34 -5.05 -14.19
C SER A 44 11.44 -4.30 -12.86
N PHE A 45 10.92 -3.08 -12.86
CA PHE A 45 10.88 -2.20 -11.70
C PHE A 45 9.47 -1.62 -11.51
N LEU A 46 9.08 -1.40 -10.28
CA LEU A 46 7.81 -0.79 -9.92
C LEU A 46 8.03 0.56 -9.22
N LEU A 47 7.17 1.52 -9.53
CA LEU A 47 7.13 2.81 -8.85
C LEU A 47 6.70 2.64 -7.40
N VAL A 48 7.48 3.19 -6.47
CA VAL A 48 7.25 3.00 -5.02
C VAL A 48 6.13 3.90 -4.49
N GLU A 49 5.98 5.10 -5.04
CA GLU A 49 5.02 6.12 -4.60
C GLU A 49 4.40 6.83 -5.80
N ASP A 50 3.25 7.47 -5.61
CA ASP A 50 2.63 8.28 -6.66
C ASP A 50 3.56 9.45 -7.03
N LEU A 51 3.77 9.67 -8.33
CA LEU A 51 4.54 10.79 -8.85
C LEU A 51 3.60 11.82 -9.46
N PHE A 52 3.56 13.00 -8.85
CA PHE A 52 2.83 14.16 -9.35
C PHE A 52 3.81 15.08 -10.07
N PHE A 53 3.56 15.35 -11.35
CA PHE A 53 4.35 16.34 -12.07
C PHE A 53 3.87 17.74 -11.70
N ASP A 54 4.83 18.60 -11.36
CA ASP A 54 4.60 19.95 -10.86
C ASP A 54 5.60 20.88 -11.53
N THR A 55 5.14 21.97 -12.11
CA THR A 55 5.97 22.95 -12.84
C THR A 55 6.88 23.77 -11.92
N GLU A 56 6.53 23.90 -10.64
CA GLU A 56 7.34 24.64 -9.68
C GLU A 56 8.49 23.80 -9.13
N LYS A 57 8.25 22.48 -9.00
CA LYS A 57 9.24 21.54 -8.39
C LYS A 57 10.12 20.85 -9.42
N HIS A 58 9.67 20.77 -10.68
CA HIS A 58 10.33 19.97 -11.69
C HIS A 58 10.83 20.84 -12.86
N SER A 59 12.05 20.54 -13.32
CA SER A 59 12.62 21.22 -14.48
C SER A 59 11.88 20.84 -15.75
N HIS A 60 11.65 21.80 -16.62
CA HIS A 60 11.00 21.59 -17.92
C HIS A 60 11.71 22.36 -19.03
N VAL A 61 11.64 21.82 -20.24
CA VAL A 61 12.23 22.39 -21.44
C VAL A 61 11.24 22.28 -22.59
N VAL A 62 11.39 23.15 -23.61
CA VAL A 62 10.59 23.05 -24.82
C VAL A 62 10.92 21.75 -25.55
N ALA A 63 9.92 20.93 -25.82
CA ALA A 63 10.06 19.65 -26.53
C ALA A 63 9.67 19.75 -28.00
N ARG A 64 8.66 20.57 -28.33
CA ARG A 64 8.18 20.78 -29.70
C ARG A 64 7.77 22.21 -29.90
N THR A 65 8.05 22.74 -31.09
CA THR A 65 7.62 24.06 -31.56
C THR A 65 6.78 23.90 -32.81
N ASP A 66 5.89 24.82 -33.02
CA ASP A 66 5.15 24.96 -34.26
C ASP A 66 6.08 25.50 -35.34
N SER A 67 6.01 24.91 -36.56
CA SER A 67 6.90 25.28 -37.69
C SER A 67 6.64 26.64 -38.29
N ASP A 68 5.40 27.12 -38.17
CA ASP A 68 4.96 28.35 -38.83
C ASP A 68 5.11 29.58 -37.93
N THR A 69 4.80 29.37 -36.63
CA THR A 69 4.81 30.45 -35.63
C THR A 69 6.07 30.47 -34.76
N GLY A 70 6.82 29.36 -34.71
CA GLY A 70 7.96 29.18 -33.82
C GLY A 70 7.60 29.07 -32.32
N LEU A 71 6.31 29.09 -31.98
CA LEU A 71 5.84 29.01 -30.60
C LEU A 71 5.93 27.58 -30.06
N PRO A 72 6.25 27.41 -28.78
CA PRO A 72 6.21 26.10 -28.14
C PRO A 72 4.82 25.48 -28.15
N THR A 73 4.71 24.26 -28.62
CA THR A 73 3.48 23.44 -28.59
C THR A 73 3.48 22.42 -27.48
N HIS A 74 4.67 21.91 -27.09
CA HIS A 74 4.83 20.94 -26.03
C HIS A 74 6.11 21.19 -25.24
N TYR A 75 6.05 20.86 -23.96
CA TYR A 75 7.19 20.87 -23.05
C TYR A 75 7.47 19.45 -22.56
N ALA A 76 8.73 19.14 -22.34
CA ALA A 76 9.17 17.95 -21.60
C ALA A 76 9.45 18.34 -20.16
N ILE A 77 8.73 17.76 -19.21
CA ILE A 77 8.93 17.96 -17.78
C ILE A 77 9.65 16.72 -17.22
N LYS A 78 10.72 16.94 -16.42
CA LYS A 78 11.55 15.91 -15.84
C LYS A 78 11.29 15.81 -14.35
N ALA A 79 10.93 14.62 -13.87
CA ALA A 79 10.82 14.30 -12.45
C ALA A 79 11.68 13.11 -12.09
N HIS A 80 12.08 13.00 -10.82
CA HIS A 80 12.79 11.85 -10.29
C HIS A 80 11.85 11.05 -9.40
N ALA A 81 11.88 9.73 -9.57
CA ALA A 81 11.03 8.83 -8.82
C ALA A 81 11.81 7.61 -8.31
N ARG A 82 11.39 7.13 -7.14
CA ARG A 82 11.94 5.90 -6.56
C ARG A 82 11.26 4.67 -7.13
N VAL A 83 12.07 3.71 -7.54
CA VAL A 83 11.62 2.43 -8.07
C VAL A 83 12.23 1.28 -7.27
N ILE A 84 11.53 0.17 -7.27
CA ILE A 84 11.96 -1.08 -6.63
C ILE A 84 11.90 -2.22 -7.64
N SER A 85 12.89 -3.10 -7.62
CA SER A 85 12.94 -4.25 -8.52
C SER A 85 11.79 -5.23 -8.26
N GLY A 86 11.26 -5.81 -9.33
CA GLY A 86 10.25 -6.87 -9.30
C GLY A 86 9.09 -6.63 -10.23
N GLU A 87 8.22 -7.64 -10.27
CA GLU A 87 7.02 -7.66 -11.07
C GLU A 87 5.80 -7.81 -10.18
N MET A 88 4.71 -7.14 -10.56
CA MET A 88 3.43 -7.29 -9.88
C MET A 88 2.73 -8.55 -10.39
N GLY A 89 2.30 -9.39 -9.46
CA GLY A 89 1.48 -10.57 -9.71
C GLY A 89 0.18 -10.50 -8.92
N GLN A 90 -0.84 -11.18 -9.44
CA GLN A 90 -2.11 -11.35 -8.76
C GLN A 90 -2.53 -12.82 -8.82
N LYS A 91 -3.07 -13.34 -7.73
CA LYS A 91 -3.65 -14.68 -7.65
C LYS A 91 -4.90 -14.65 -6.79
N THR A 92 -5.92 -15.37 -7.26
CA THR A 92 -7.16 -15.60 -6.53
C THR A 92 -7.08 -16.95 -5.84
N VAL A 93 -7.48 -17.01 -4.57
CA VAL A 93 -7.55 -18.25 -3.78
C VAL A 93 -8.95 -18.36 -3.20
N THR A 94 -9.60 -19.50 -3.43
CA THR A 94 -10.90 -19.79 -2.85
C THR A 94 -10.75 -20.26 -1.41
N VAL A 95 -11.50 -19.62 -0.52
CA VAL A 95 -11.57 -19.95 0.90
C VAL A 95 -12.93 -20.61 1.17
N GLY A 96 -12.91 -21.74 1.86
CA GLY A 96 -14.09 -22.48 2.29
C GLY A 96 -14.78 -21.89 3.52
N GLY A 97 -15.48 -22.74 4.29
CA GLY A 97 -16.11 -22.33 5.54
C GLY A 97 -15.14 -21.72 6.53
N HIS A 98 -15.69 -21.05 7.56
CA HIS A 98 -14.88 -20.39 8.60
C HIS A 98 -13.93 -21.38 9.29
N GLU A 99 -12.66 -21.05 9.29
CA GLU A 99 -11.60 -21.79 9.97
C GLU A 99 -10.79 -20.81 10.85
N ARG A 100 -10.60 -21.19 12.11
CA ARG A 100 -9.84 -20.40 13.08
C ARG A 100 -8.36 -20.41 12.73
N PHE A 101 -7.73 -19.24 12.71
CA PHE A 101 -6.33 -19.08 12.32
C PHE A 101 -6.01 -19.67 10.94
N LEU A 102 -6.94 -19.48 10.02
CA LEU A 102 -6.83 -19.95 8.65
C LEU A 102 -5.47 -19.59 8.05
N LYS A 103 -4.78 -20.59 7.51
CA LYS A 103 -3.48 -20.43 6.84
C LYS A 103 -3.63 -20.71 5.35
N VAL A 104 -3.53 -19.68 4.53
CA VAL A 104 -3.69 -19.73 3.08
C VAL A 104 -2.32 -19.68 2.41
N LYS A 105 -2.00 -20.68 1.60
CA LYS A 105 -0.80 -20.67 0.77
C LYS A 105 -1.01 -19.77 -0.45
N VAL A 106 -0.10 -18.82 -0.68
CA VAL A 106 -0.09 -18.03 -1.91
C VAL A 106 0.50 -18.89 -3.04
N PRO A 107 -0.23 -19.12 -4.15
CA PRO A 107 0.20 -20.00 -5.23
C PRO A 107 1.20 -19.30 -6.17
N ALA A 108 2.29 -18.78 -5.59
CA ALA A 108 3.40 -18.15 -6.29
C ALA A 108 4.71 -18.34 -5.54
N SER A 109 5.82 -18.28 -6.24
CA SER A 109 7.17 -18.36 -5.68
C SER A 109 7.88 -17.00 -5.73
N ASN A 110 8.97 -16.88 -4.98
CA ASN A 110 9.82 -15.67 -4.96
C ASN A 110 9.07 -14.39 -4.58
N ILE A 111 8.02 -14.50 -3.76
CA ILE A 111 7.26 -13.36 -3.28
C ILE A 111 8.16 -12.52 -2.37
N ALA A 112 8.38 -11.28 -2.75
CA ALA A 112 9.12 -10.31 -1.96
C ALA A 112 8.21 -9.58 -0.95
N GLU A 113 6.99 -9.24 -1.38
CA GLU A 113 6.07 -8.40 -0.63
C GLU A 113 4.62 -8.72 -1.02
N ILE A 114 3.71 -8.70 -0.06
CA ILE A 114 2.26 -8.70 -0.31
C ILE A 114 1.82 -7.24 -0.37
N LEU A 115 1.20 -6.85 -1.47
CA LEU A 115 0.79 -5.46 -1.71
C LEU A 115 -0.65 -5.21 -1.29
N LYS A 116 -1.53 -6.19 -1.54
CA LYS A 116 -2.96 -6.04 -1.26
C LYS A 116 -3.63 -7.41 -1.17
N VAL A 117 -4.56 -7.55 -0.24
CA VAL A 117 -5.44 -8.72 -0.11
C VAL A 117 -6.86 -8.22 0.03
N VAL A 118 -7.77 -8.69 -0.83
CA VAL A 118 -9.17 -8.25 -0.89
C VAL A 118 -10.07 -9.45 -1.12
N ASP A 119 -11.24 -9.49 -0.47
CA ASP A 119 -12.27 -10.49 -0.74
C ASP A 119 -13.23 -10.04 -1.86
N GLU A 120 -14.16 -10.93 -2.23
CA GLU A 120 -15.17 -10.65 -3.28
C GLU A 120 -16.12 -9.51 -2.91
N GLU A 121 -16.31 -9.23 -1.62
CA GLU A 121 -17.14 -8.13 -1.13
C GLU A 121 -16.41 -6.78 -1.14
N GLY A 122 -15.12 -6.79 -1.47
CA GLY A 122 -14.26 -5.61 -1.53
C GLY A 122 -13.62 -5.25 -0.20
N HIS A 123 -13.73 -6.08 0.82
CA HIS A 123 -13.07 -5.84 2.09
C HIS A 123 -11.57 -6.07 1.98
N GLN A 124 -10.78 -5.11 2.44
CA GLN A 124 -9.34 -5.20 2.45
C GLN A 124 -8.83 -5.78 3.77
N TYR A 125 -7.92 -6.75 3.66
CA TYR A 125 -7.14 -7.31 4.76
C TYR A 125 -5.77 -6.63 4.81
N TYR A 126 -5.31 -6.32 6.02
CA TYR A 126 -4.06 -5.59 6.24
C TYR A 126 -2.99 -6.48 6.84
N GLU A 127 -1.77 -6.37 6.32
CA GLU A 127 -0.61 -7.03 6.92
C GLU A 127 -0.26 -6.36 8.24
N VAL A 128 -0.02 -7.17 9.25
CA VAL A 128 0.40 -6.76 10.60
C VAL A 128 1.56 -7.65 11.06
N ASP A 129 2.34 -7.16 12.02
CA ASP A 129 3.45 -7.93 12.57
C ASP A 129 2.96 -9.14 13.40
N TYR A 130 1.83 -8.97 14.08
CA TYR A 130 1.18 -10.02 14.87
C TYR A 130 -0.34 -9.81 14.91
N LEU A 131 -1.09 -10.91 14.96
CA LEU A 131 -2.57 -10.88 14.85
C LEU A 131 -3.28 -10.10 15.97
N SER A 132 -2.65 -9.87 17.10
CA SER A 132 -3.21 -9.03 18.19
C SER A 132 -3.08 -7.52 17.90
N GLN A 133 -2.30 -7.12 16.89
CA GLN A 133 -2.19 -5.73 16.48
C GLN A 133 -3.45 -5.31 15.72
N ASN A 134 -4.28 -4.48 16.32
CA ASN A 134 -5.55 -4.02 15.74
C ASN A 134 -5.47 -2.63 15.10
N VAL A 135 -4.32 -1.95 15.18
CA VAL A 135 -4.12 -0.61 14.65
C VAL A 135 -2.91 -0.60 13.70
N VAL A 136 -3.10 -0.02 12.53
CA VAL A 136 -2.02 0.34 11.61
C VAL A 136 -1.99 1.85 11.41
N TYR A 137 -0.79 2.40 11.21
CA TYR A 137 -0.63 3.82 10.93
C TYR A 137 -0.51 4.04 9.43
N LYS A 138 -1.26 4.98 8.89
CA LYS A 138 -1.19 5.37 7.48
C LYS A 138 -0.86 6.83 7.34
N ASP A 139 0.03 7.13 6.40
CA ASP A 139 0.30 8.51 5.99
C ASP A 139 -0.89 9.04 5.20
N ILE A 140 -1.42 10.15 5.63
CA ILE A 140 -2.41 10.93 4.88
C ILE A 140 -1.83 12.29 4.53
N VAL A 141 -2.18 12.79 3.36
CA VAL A 141 -1.75 14.12 2.93
C VAL A 141 -2.28 15.16 3.91
N ASN A 142 -1.41 16.02 4.38
CA ASN A 142 -1.78 17.13 5.25
C ASN A 142 -2.39 18.27 4.40
N SER A 143 -3.67 18.57 4.58
CA SER A 143 -4.34 19.67 3.90
C SER A 143 -3.79 21.06 4.28
N GLU A 144 -3.13 21.15 5.45
CA GLU A 144 -2.53 22.38 5.99
C GLU A 144 -0.99 22.39 5.86
N ALA A 145 -0.46 21.57 4.96
CA ALA A 145 0.99 21.44 4.75
C ALA A 145 1.72 22.77 4.48
N ALA A 146 1.03 23.74 3.88
CA ALA A 146 1.58 25.05 3.61
C ALA A 146 1.76 25.89 4.90
N ALA A 147 0.93 25.68 5.90
CA ALA A 147 1.01 26.40 7.19
C ALA A 147 1.97 25.71 8.15
N ASP A 148 1.93 24.38 8.20
CA ASP A 148 2.66 23.59 9.20
C ASP A 148 4.05 23.13 8.73
N GLY A 149 4.32 23.20 7.42
CA GLY A 149 5.55 22.69 6.83
C GLY A 149 5.67 21.15 6.85
N VAL A 150 4.60 20.44 7.24
CA VAL A 150 4.56 18.98 7.34
C VAL A 150 3.69 18.40 6.21
N PRO A 151 4.27 17.68 5.24
CA PRO A 151 3.54 17.24 4.03
C PRO A 151 2.53 16.11 4.30
N SER A 152 2.76 15.29 5.33
CA SER A 152 1.87 14.18 5.68
C SER A 152 1.73 14.01 7.19
N ILE A 153 0.61 13.45 7.60
CA ILE A 153 0.30 13.15 8.99
C ILE A 153 0.02 11.65 9.11
N MET A 154 0.62 10.99 10.10
CA MET A 154 0.31 9.60 10.40
C MET A 154 -1.00 9.52 11.20
N LYS A 155 -1.99 8.80 10.64
CA LYS A 155 -3.24 8.51 11.37
C LYS A 155 -3.34 7.03 11.72
N PRO A 156 -3.80 6.70 12.94
CA PRO A 156 -4.13 5.34 13.31
C PRO A 156 -5.45 4.90 12.64
N PHE A 157 -5.45 3.67 12.10
CA PHE A 157 -6.61 3.01 11.54
C PHE A 157 -6.80 1.67 12.24
N VAL A 158 -8.00 1.43 12.75
CA VAL A 158 -8.36 0.12 13.29
C VAL A 158 -8.60 -0.83 12.13
N VAL A 159 -7.94 -2.00 12.18
CA VAL A 159 -7.98 -3.02 11.13
C VAL A 159 -8.50 -4.34 11.68
N PRO A 160 -9.83 -4.54 11.66
CA PRO A 160 -10.43 -5.80 12.11
C PRO A 160 -10.04 -6.97 11.21
N ARG A 161 -9.91 -6.74 9.90
CA ARG A 161 -9.45 -7.74 8.92
C ARG A 161 -7.96 -7.60 8.69
N ARG A 162 -7.20 -8.59 9.17
CA ARG A 162 -5.74 -8.57 9.16
C ARG A 162 -5.14 -9.96 9.02
N PHE A 163 -3.90 -10.00 8.57
CA PHE A 163 -3.12 -11.22 8.41
C PHE A 163 -1.66 -10.99 8.74
N VAL A 164 -0.96 -12.08 9.03
CA VAL A 164 0.50 -12.13 9.17
C VAL A 164 1.06 -12.94 8.02
N VAL A 165 2.19 -12.49 7.45
CA VAL A 165 2.90 -13.20 6.40
C VAL A 165 3.89 -14.18 7.02
N GLU A 166 3.67 -15.44 6.81
CA GLU A 166 4.60 -16.50 7.19
C GLU A 166 5.35 -17.04 5.97
N ARG A 167 6.65 -17.18 6.12
CA ARG A 167 7.53 -17.69 5.05
C ARG A 167 8.16 -18.99 5.48
N GLU A 168 7.86 -20.04 4.74
CA GLU A 168 8.43 -21.36 4.95
C GLU A 168 9.21 -21.80 3.71
N ARG A 169 10.53 -21.82 3.80
CA ARG A 169 11.43 -22.15 2.67
C ARG A 169 11.10 -21.31 1.43
N ASN A 170 10.45 -21.90 0.43
CA ASN A 170 10.09 -21.23 -0.84
C ASN A 170 8.58 -20.94 -0.97
N SER A 171 7.81 -21.12 0.09
CA SER A 171 6.37 -20.89 0.12
C SER A 171 6.04 -19.70 1.03
N THR A 172 5.06 -18.90 0.61
CA THR A 172 4.52 -17.81 1.42
C THR A 172 3.09 -18.14 1.80
N PHE A 173 2.77 -17.96 3.07
CA PHE A 173 1.46 -18.18 3.63
C PHE A 173 0.93 -16.88 4.24
N LEU A 174 -0.38 -16.70 4.16
CA LEU A 174 -1.12 -15.67 4.88
C LEU A 174 -1.85 -16.35 6.02
N GLN A 175 -1.52 -16.00 7.25
CA GLN A 175 -2.23 -16.47 8.43
C GLN A 175 -3.21 -15.40 8.89
N PHE A 176 -4.49 -15.73 8.86
CA PHE A 176 -5.59 -14.88 9.29
C PHE A 176 -5.92 -15.08 10.76
N GLY A 177 -6.85 -14.31 11.27
CA GLY A 177 -7.24 -14.34 12.66
C GLY A 177 -8.21 -15.46 13.02
N PHE A 178 -8.89 -15.23 14.14
CA PHE A 178 -9.77 -16.21 14.77
C PHE A 178 -11.25 -15.92 14.54
N GLY A 179 -11.63 -14.62 14.47
CA GLY A 179 -13.01 -14.16 14.43
C GLY A 179 -13.71 -14.44 13.11
N SER A 180 -15.04 -14.39 13.14
CA SER A 180 -15.89 -14.45 11.97
C SER A 180 -16.53 -13.08 11.67
N ASP A 181 -16.96 -12.85 10.44
CA ASP A 181 -17.63 -11.59 10.05
C ASP A 181 -18.90 -11.31 10.86
N SER A 182 -19.58 -12.35 11.32
CA SER A 182 -20.77 -12.22 12.17
C SER A 182 -20.49 -11.58 13.54
N GLU A 183 -19.25 -11.67 14.01
CA GLU A 183 -18.84 -11.09 15.29
C GLU A 183 -18.51 -9.59 15.16
N LEU A 184 -18.14 -9.11 13.96
CA LEU A 184 -17.87 -7.70 13.70
C LEU A 184 -19.12 -6.80 13.82
N THR A 185 -20.30 -7.35 13.58
CA THR A 185 -21.56 -6.59 13.61
C THR A 185 -22.03 -6.24 15.02
N GLY A 186 -21.46 -6.84 16.06
CA GLY A 186 -21.88 -6.66 17.46
C GLY A 186 -21.09 -5.66 18.29
N SER A 187 -19.85 -5.29 17.90
CA SER A 187 -18.93 -4.58 18.80
C SER A 187 -18.34 -3.28 18.27
N SER A 188 -18.94 -2.67 17.26
CA SER A 188 -18.48 -1.34 16.77
C SER A 188 -18.87 -0.19 17.72
N VAL A 189 -19.61 -0.46 18.78
CA VAL A 189 -19.83 0.50 19.85
C VAL A 189 -18.67 0.35 20.84
N ALA A 190 -17.75 1.32 20.84
CA ALA A 190 -16.74 1.43 21.89
C ALA A 190 -17.46 1.43 23.24
N GLU A 191 -17.28 0.38 24.04
CA GLU A 191 -17.75 0.42 25.41
C GLU A 191 -17.11 1.62 26.12
N PRO A 192 -17.91 2.54 26.71
CA PRO A 192 -17.39 3.74 27.34
C PRO A 192 -16.33 3.43 28.42
N THR A 193 -16.40 2.28 29.04
CA THR A 193 -15.44 1.79 30.04
C THR A 193 -14.02 1.58 29.49
N ASN A 194 -13.87 1.33 28.18
CA ASN A 194 -12.56 1.15 27.55
C ASN A 194 -11.94 2.47 27.03
N VAL A 195 -12.71 3.58 27.09
CA VAL A 195 -12.30 4.89 26.58
C VAL A 195 -12.08 5.89 27.71
N VAL A 196 -12.43 5.55 28.94
CA VAL A 196 -12.17 6.40 30.09
C VAL A 196 -10.67 6.40 30.37
N LEU A 197 -9.99 7.42 29.87
CA LEU A 197 -8.66 7.79 30.34
C LEU A 197 -8.76 8.03 31.85
N ASP A 198 -7.98 7.27 32.62
CA ASP A 198 -7.88 7.46 34.05
C ASP A 198 -7.26 8.83 34.31
N MET A 199 -8.11 9.84 34.50
CA MET A 199 -7.70 11.24 34.70
C MET A 199 -6.98 11.50 36.01
N PHE A 200 -6.82 10.50 36.88
CA PHE A 200 -6.31 10.70 38.25
C PHE A 200 -5.16 9.77 38.65
N GLY A 201 -4.56 9.03 37.73
CA GLY A 201 -3.41 8.18 38.03
C GLY A 201 -3.67 7.14 39.11
N ARG A 202 -4.90 6.68 39.26
CA ARG A 202 -5.27 5.57 40.12
C ARG A 202 -5.44 4.34 39.28
N ASP A 203 -4.44 3.47 39.32
CA ASP A 203 -4.56 2.11 38.85
C ASP A 203 -5.65 1.40 39.65
N TYR A 204 -6.87 1.43 39.15
CA TYR A 204 -7.86 0.45 39.56
C TYR A 204 -7.51 -0.86 38.85
N ILE A 205 -6.79 -1.69 39.52
CA ILE A 205 -6.74 -3.11 39.22
C ILE A 205 -8.17 -3.59 39.48
N THR A 206 -9.00 -3.59 38.45
CA THR A 206 -10.24 -4.35 38.48
C THR A 206 -9.82 -5.80 38.57
N ASP A 207 -10.36 -6.54 39.55
CA ASP A 207 -10.23 -7.99 39.75
C ASP A 207 -10.87 -8.79 38.59
N THR A 208 -10.64 -8.39 37.35
CA THR A 208 -10.91 -9.21 36.20
C THR A 208 -9.73 -10.15 36.06
N SER A 209 -9.86 -11.32 36.67
CA SER A 209 -8.93 -12.43 36.42
C SER A 209 -8.81 -12.59 34.90
N PHE A 210 -7.59 -12.51 34.40
CA PHE A 210 -7.28 -12.82 33.02
C PHE A 210 -7.75 -14.24 32.73
N ASP A 211 -8.86 -14.35 32.01
CA ASP A 211 -9.39 -15.63 31.53
C ASP A 211 -8.92 -15.84 30.10
N PRO A 212 -7.94 -16.73 29.86
CA PRO A 212 -7.44 -16.98 28.51
C PRO A 212 -8.53 -17.48 27.54
N SER A 213 -9.61 -18.09 28.02
CA SER A 213 -10.71 -18.54 27.17
C SER A 213 -11.52 -17.38 26.58
N LYS A 214 -11.63 -16.27 27.29
CA LYS A 214 -12.26 -15.04 26.79
C LYS A 214 -11.47 -14.32 25.69
N LEU A 215 -10.18 -14.57 25.55
CA LEU A 215 -9.38 -14.11 24.43
C LEU A 215 -9.78 -14.80 23.12
N LEU A 216 -10.32 -15.99 23.22
CA LEU A 216 -10.75 -16.81 22.08
C LEU A 216 -12.15 -16.44 21.57
N ASP A 217 -12.94 -15.73 22.36
CA ASP A 217 -14.33 -15.35 22.03
C ASP A 217 -14.45 -13.94 21.45
N THR A 218 -13.31 -13.30 21.10
CA THR A 218 -13.33 -11.92 20.63
C THR A 218 -12.55 -11.78 19.32
N ASP A 219 -12.90 -10.75 18.52
CA ASP A 219 -12.19 -10.30 17.33
C ASP A 219 -10.75 -9.79 17.58
N LYS A 220 -10.23 -9.99 18.80
CA LYS A 220 -8.91 -9.50 19.25
C LYS A 220 -7.75 -9.95 18.38
N PHE A 221 -7.90 -11.09 17.70
CA PHE A 221 -6.92 -11.60 16.75
C PHE A 221 -7.27 -11.33 15.28
N GLY A 222 -8.34 -10.56 15.02
CA GLY A 222 -8.82 -10.26 13.69
C GLY A 222 -9.71 -11.36 13.10
N VAL A 223 -10.38 -11.00 12.01
CA VAL A 223 -11.37 -11.84 11.32
C VAL A 223 -10.69 -12.63 10.20
N ALA A 224 -11.04 -13.90 10.09
CA ALA A 224 -10.65 -14.75 8.98
C ALA A 224 -11.67 -14.66 7.84
N PRO A 225 -11.25 -14.67 6.56
CA PRO A 225 -12.15 -14.78 5.43
C PRO A 225 -12.87 -16.15 5.46
N SER A 226 -14.12 -16.19 5.03
CA SER A 226 -14.91 -17.42 4.94
C SER A 226 -15.86 -17.39 3.75
N ASN A 227 -16.02 -18.54 3.07
CA ASN A 227 -16.92 -18.71 1.92
C ASN A 227 -16.75 -17.62 0.84
N THR A 228 -15.53 -17.22 0.56
CA THR A 228 -15.19 -16.14 -0.38
C THR A 228 -13.94 -16.47 -1.18
N ASN A 229 -13.76 -15.78 -2.30
CA ASN A 229 -12.48 -15.76 -2.99
C ASN A 229 -11.67 -14.55 -2.54
N ILE A 230 -10.40 -14.75 -2.24
CA ILE A 230 -9.48 -13.68 -1.89
C ILE A 230 -8.52 -13.42 -3.07
N ASP A 231 -8.45 -12.17 -3.48
CA ASP A 231 -7.50 -11.68 -4.47
C ASP A 231 -6.26 -11.16 -3.76
N ILE A 232 -5.13 -11.81 -4.03
CA ILE A 232 -3.85 -11.50 -3.44
C ILE A 232 -2.97 -10.85 -4.51
N THR A 233 -2.64 -9.58 -4.33
CA THR A 233 -1.69 -8.85 -5.16
C THR A 233 -0.34 -8.81 -4.45
N PHE A 234 0.70 -9.20 -5.13
CA PHE A 234 2.04 -9.32 -4.55
C PHE A 234 3.11 -8.89 -5.56
N ARG A 235 4.30 -8.64 -5.05
CA ARG A 235 5.50 -8.38 -5.84
C ARG A 235 6.43 -9.58 -5.78
N THR A 236 6.87 -10.04 -6.94
CA THR A 236 7.88 -11.10 -7.07
C THR A 236 9.22 -10.52 -7.51
N VAL A 237 10.30 -11.10 -7.04
CA VAL A 237 11.67 -10.73 -7.45
C VAL A 237 12.45 -12.00 -7.72
N THR A 238 13.06 -12.09 -8.89
CA THR A 238 14.01 -13.15 -9.23
C THR A 238 15.44 -12.63 -9.16
N ALA A 239 16.42 -13.52 -9.00
CA ALA A 239 17.81 -13.12 -8.99
C ALA A 239 18.26 -12.45 -10.31
N ALA A 240 17.62 -12.83 -11.42
CA ALA A 240 17.88 -12.24 -12.75
C ALA A 240 17.36 -10.79 -12.85
N ASN A 241 16.32 -10.45 -12.10
CA ASN A 241 15.66 -9.13 -12.14
C ASN A 241 16.07 -8.23 -10.97
N ALA A 242 17.07 -8.64 -10.18
CA ALA A 242 17.46 -7.89 -8.98
C ALA A 242 18.32 -6.66 -9.29
N ASN A 243 18.99 -6.61 -10.43
CA ASN A 243 19.87 -5.48 -10.81
C ASN A 243 19.61 -5.02 -12.24
N ALA A 244 19.47 -3.70 -12.42
CA ALA A 244 19.63 -3.07 -13.72
C ALA A 244 21.11 -2.81 -13.99
N SER A 245 21.55 -2.98 -15.23
CA SER A 245 22.83 -2.43 -15.66
C SER A 245 22.76 -0.90 -15.61
N VAL A 246 23.78 -0.28 -15.07
CA VAL A 246 23.93 1.18 -15.15
C VAL A 246 24.19 1.52 -16.61
N GLY A 247 23.24 2.20 -17.25
CA GLY A 247 23.36 2.75 -18.60
C GLY A 247 23.87 4.19 -18.57
#